data_2d8656875106967999b304eeaa0376c2
#
_entry.id   2d8656875106967999b304eeaa0376c2
#
_cell.length_a   1.000
_cell.length_b   1.000
_cell.length_c   1.000
_cell.angle_alpha   90.00
_cell.angle_beta   90.00
_cell.angle_gamma   90.00
#
_symmetry.space_group_name_H-M   'P 1'
#
loop_
_entity.id
_entity.type
_entity.pdbx_description
1 polymer ?
#
loop_
_entity_poly.entity_id
_entity_poly.type
_entity_poly.pdbx_seq_one_letter_code
_entity_poly.pdbx_strand_id
1 'polypeptide(L)'
;MRKLFTLFALLPFMTFSASAQSILKGDVNEDGAVDISDVVALVNIILNGSGSQSYPSCPDDHHPHLIDLGLPSGTKWACCNVGATAPQGEGGYYAWGETDEKDVYDWTAYIRSGGTEESCQNLGANISGTQYDVATKMWGNSWQMPSSEQIKELVDNCTCEWVEYNGAKGMKFIGPNDGFIFLPAAGYRDGSNLFSRGSGYYWSGTQYSSYDYCAYGLFFNSGISILYDYDRYLGQPVRPVAK
;
A
#
# COMPACT_ATOMS: atom_id res chain seq x y z
N MET A 1 -45.13 -23.80 56.72
CA MET A 1 -44.10 -22.71 56.85
C MET A 1 -42.81 -23.17 56.20
N ARG A 2 -42.61 -22.76 55.00
CA ARG A 2 -41.34 -23.04 54.23
C ARG A 2 -40.52 -21.73 54.19
N LYS A 3 -39.35 -21.78 54.83
CA LYS A 3 -38.39 -20.67 54.80
C LYS A 3 -37.61 -20.72 53.49
N LEU A 4 -37.72 -19.62 52.72
CA LEU A 4 -36.96 -19.40 51.49
C LEU A 4 -35.58 -18.78 51.86
N PHE A 5 -34.48 -19.51 51.61
CA PHE A 5 -33.13 -18.99 51.75
C PHE A 5 -32.73 -18.33 50.43
N THR A 6 -32.55 -16.99 50.44
CA THR A 6 -32.03 -16.25 49.33
C THR A 6 -30.49 -16.24 49.43
N LEU A 7 -29.85 -16.89 48.48
CA LEU A 7 -28.39 -16.94 48.37
C LEU A 7 -27.93 -15.71 47.57
N PHE A 8 -27.29 -14.76 48.25
CA PHE A 8 -26.59 -13.63 47.61
C PHE A 8 -25.23 -14.11 47.09
N ALA A 9 -25.05 -14.22 45.77
CA ALA A 9 -23.76 -14.44 45.13
C ALA A 9 -23.01 -13.11 45.08
N LEU A 10 -21.91 -12.96 45.84
CA LEU A 10 -20.94 -11.89 45.68
C LEU A 10 -20.11 -12.17 44.44
N LEU A 11 -20.29 -11.34 43.40
CA LEU A 11 -19.37 -11.26 42.27
C LEU A 11 -18.14 -10.42 42.70
N PRO A 12 -16.89 -10.89 42.49
CA PRO A 12 -15.72 -10.07 42.77
C PRO A 12 -15.62 -8.98 41.68
N PHE A 13 -15.60 -7.74 42.10
CA PHE A 13 -15.20 -6.60 41.27
C PHE A 13 -13.72 -6.75 40.93
N MET A 14 -13.40 -7.12 39.69
CA MET A 14 -12.04 -6.96 39.17
C MET A 14 -11.81 -5.48 38.90
N THR A 15 -11.04 -4.84 39.74
CA THR A 15 -10.50 -3.51 39.48
C THR A 15 -9.39 -3.65 38.45
N PHE A 16 -9.64 -3.23 37.21
CA PHE A 16 -8.59 -3.00 36.25
C PHE A 16 -7.80 -1.77 36.70
N SER A 17 -6.61 -1.98 37.27
CA SER A 17 -5.63 -0.90 37.42
C SER A 17 -5.05 -0.59 36.04
N ALA A 18 -5.51 0.47 35.41
CA ALA A 18 -4.78 1.09 34.32
C ALA A 18 -3.49 1.65 34.93
N SER A 19 -2.35 1.00 34.68
CA SER A 19 -1.04 1.58 34.94
C SER A 19 -0.89 2.76 33.97
N ALA A 20 -0.88 3.96 34.49
CA ALA A 20 -0.45 5.13 33.71
C ALA A 20 1.03 4.91 33.35
N GLN A 21 1.30 4.63 32.09
CA GLN A 21 2.65 4.62 31.55
C GLN A 21 3.20 6.05 31.70
N SER A 22 4.27 6.21 32.47
CA SER A 22 4.96 7.49 32.59
C SER A 22 5.62 7.78 31.25
N ILE A 23 5.15 8.79 30.53
CA ILE A 23 5.80 9.25 29.29
C ILE A 23 7.19 9.72 29.67
N LEU A 24 8.22 9.03 29.17
CA LEU A 24 9.61 9.42 29.31
C LEU A 24 9.85 10.70 28.49
N LYS A 25 10.39 11.72 29.15
CA LYS A 25 10.66 13.00 28.47
C LYS A 25 11.81 12.81 27.48
N GLY A 26 11.51 12.86 26.18
CA GLY A 26 12.46 12.62 25.09
C GLY A 26 12.18 11.33 24.31
N ASP A 27 11.29 10.47 24.79
CA ASP A 27 10.78 9.31 24.09
C ASP A 27 9.75 9.79 23.05
N VAL A 28 10.21 10.04 21.85
CA VAL A 28 9.42 10.64 20.76
C VAL A 28 8.62 9.60 19.99
N ASN A 29 9.13 8.37 19.94
CA ASN A 29 8.50 7.23 19.25
C ASN A 29 7.62 6.37 20.19
N GLU A 30 7.61 6.69 21.52
CA GLU A 30 6.81 6.04 22.56
C GLU A 30 7.14 4.53 22.74
N ASP A 31 8.40 4.11 22.47
CA ASP A 31 8.82 2.72 22.61
C ASP A 31 9.26 2.36 24.06
N GLY A 32 9.30 3.36 24.95
CA GLY A 32 9.66 3.22 26.37
C GLY A 32 11.16 3.35 26.65
N ALA A 33 11.97 3.70 25.65
CA ALA A 33 13.39 4.03 25.78
C ALA A 33 13.63 5.48 25.30
N VAL A 34 14.78 6.05 25.64
CA VAL A 34 15.24 7.34 25.09
C VAL A 34 16.59 7.10 24.46
N ASP A 35 16.61 6.97 23.13
CA ASP A 35 17.82 6.62 22.39
C ASP A 35 17.86 7.29 21.00
N ILE A 36 18.72 6.77 20.10
CA ILE A 36 18.89 7.34 18.76
C ILE A 36 17.63 7.22 17.89
N SER A 37 16.72 6.27 18.18
CA SER A 37 15.47 6.11 17.45
C SER A 37 14.54 7.30 17.66
N ASP A 38 14.56 7.93 18.83
CA ASP A 38 13.82 9.18 19.11
C ASP A 38 14.32 10.35 18.29
N VAL A 39 15.64 10.41 18.09
CA VAL A 39 16.24 11.45 17.24
C VAL A 39 15.77 11.28 15.80
N VAL A 40 15.71 10.04 15.30
CA VAL A 40 15.20 9.73 13.96
C VAL A 40 13.70 10.07 13.87
N ALA A 41 12.90 9.70 14.88
CA ALA A 41 11.48 10.04 14.95
C ALA A 41 11.28 11.56 14.97
N LEU A 42 12.05 12.29 15.75
CA LEU A 42 12.00 13.76 15.83
C LEU A 42 12.39 14.41 14.51
N VAL A 43 13.44 13.93 13.83
CA VAL A 43 13.84 14.42 12.51
C VAL A 43 12.74 14.19 11.50
N ASN A 44 12.10 13.02 11.51
CA ASN A 44 10.96 12.71 10.65
C ASN A 44 9.76 13.64 10.91
N ILE A 45 9.45 13.95 12.16
CA ILE A 45 8.42 14.91 12.54
C ILE A 45 8.75 16.33 12.03
N ILE A 46 10.00 16.75 12.16
CA ILE A 46 10.45 18.09 11.72
C ILE A 46 10.42 18.21 10.19
N LEU A 47 10.86 17.17 9.48
CA LEU A 47 10.91 17.19 8.03
C LEU A 47 9.56 16.98 7.36
N ASN A 48 8.65 16.21 7.99
CA ASN A 48 7.37 15.78 7.42
C ASN A 48 6.14 16.44 8.09
N GLY A 49 6.35 17.23 9.15
CA GLY A 49 5.27 17.87 9.96
C GLY A 49 4.64 16.89 10.96
N SER A 50 4.01 17.46 12.00
CA SER A 50 3.42 16.73 13.15
C SER A 50 2.13 15.95 12.84
N GLY A 51 1.98 15.42 11.63
CA GLY A 51 0.92 14.48 11.32
C GLY A 51 1.50 13.07 11.42
N SER A 52 1.17 12.35 12.47
CA SER A 52 1.32 10.88 12.49
C SER A 52 0.61 10.34 11.26
N GLN A 53 1.31 10.19 10.14
CA GLN A 53 0.83 9.42 9.02
C GLN A 53 0.93 7.96 9.47
N SER A 54 -0.17 7.47 10.05
CA SER A 54 -0.31 6.05 10.34
C SER A 54 -0.16 5.28 9.02
N TYR A 55 0.92 4.52 8.90
CA TYR A 55 1.09 3.52 7.85
C TYR A 55 0.65 2.18 8.42
N PRO A 56 -0.64 1.84 8.40
CA PRO A 56 -1.13 0.66 9.12
C PRO A 56 -0.56 -0.65 8.58
N SER A 57 0.11 -0.61 7.42
CA SER A 57 0.61 -1.81 6.75
C SER A 57 2.10 -2.07 6.92
N CYS A 58 2.91 -1.07 7.28
CA CYS A 58 4.35 -1.22 7.46
C CYS A 58 4.78 -0.76 8.86
N PRO A 59 4.81 -1.65 9.85
CA PRO A 59 5.16 -1.31 11.24
C PRO A 59 6.68 -1.18 11.47
N ASP A 60 7.51 -1.37 10.44
CA ASP A 60 8.97 -1.30 10.55
C ASP A 60 9.45 0.15 10.45
N ASP A 61 9.73 0.78 11.59
CA ASP A 61 10.19 2.17 11.71
C ASP A 61 11.70 2.35 11.42
N HIS A 62 12.42 1.28 11.01
CA HIS A 62 13.84 1.35 10.70
C HIS A 62 14.17 1.91 9.31
N HIS A 63 13.15 2.30 8.54
CA HIS A 63 13.30 2.94 7.24
C HIS A 63 12.24 4.03 7.03
N PRO A 64 12.51 5.05 6.20
CA PRO A 64 11.49 6.06 5.89
C PRO A 64 10.32 5.44 5.14
N HIS A 65 9.08 5.76 5.56
CA HIS A 65 7.85 5.29 4.90
C HIS A 65 7.49 6.12 3.67
N LEU A 66 7.97 7.33 3.61
CA LEU A 66 7.79 8.30 2.53
C LEU A 66 9.12 8.50 1.83
N ILE A 67 9.29 7.91 0.65
CA ILE A 67 10.56 7.90 -0.08
C ILE A 67 10.56 9.01 -1.11
N ASP A 68 11.48 9.95 -0.96
CA ASP A 68 11.83 10.93 -1.96
C ASP A 68 12.89 10.36 -2.88
N LEU A 69 12.59 10.27 -4.17
CA LEU A 69 13.51 9.77 -5.20
C LEU A 69 14.21 10.91 -5.96
N GLY A 70 13.93 12.18 -5.63
CA GLY A 70 14.42 13.32 -6.39
C GLY A 70 13.81 13.42 -7.79
N LEU A 71 12.58 12.91 -7.98
CA LEU A 71 11.87 12.98 -9.26
C LEU A 71 11.49 14.42 -9.61
N PRO A 72 11.41 14.78 -10.90
CA PRO A 72 11.10 16.14 -11.33
C PRO A 72 9.77 16.70 -10.79
N SER A 73 8.74 15.85 -10.64
CA SER A 73 7.46 16.24 -10.07
C SER A 73 7.47 16.45 -8.56
N GLY A 74 8.52 15.95 -7.87
CA GLY A 74 8.58 15.86 -6.42
C GLY A 74 7.69 14.75 -5.84
N THR A 75 7.16 13.83 -6.68
CA THR A 75 6.38 12.69 -6.24
C THR A 75 7.16 11.84 -5.24
N LYS A 76 6.55 11.58 -4.09
CA LYS A 76 7.10 10.70 -3.05
C LYS A 76 6.35 9.39 -3.02
N TRP A 77 7.09 8.29 -2.92
CA TRP A 77 6.57 6.94 -2.99
C TRP A 77 6.50 6.29 -1.60
N ALA A 78 5.53 5.41 -1.41
CA ALA A 78 5.47 4.60 -0.21
C ALA A 78 6.61 3.58 -0.17
N CYS A 79 7.03 3.19 1.04
CA CYS A 79 8.06 2.16 1.25
C CYS A 79 7.58 0.76 0.87
N CYS A 80 6.28 0.47 1.03
CA CYS A 80 5.70 -0.86 0.81
C CYS A 80 4.39 -0.79 0.01
N ASN A 81 3.92 -1.95 -0.44
CA ASN A 81 2.64 -2.10 -1.13
C ASN A 81 1.47 -2.01 -0.14
N VAL A 82 0.28 -1.65 -0.61
CA VAL A 82 -0.96 -1.75 0.18
C VAL A 82 -1.13 -3.20 0.65
N GLY A 83 -1.38 -3.38 1.95
CA GLY A 83 -1.49 -4.71 2.58
C GLY A 83 -0.18 -5.40 2.92
N ALA A 84 0.98 -4.85 2.54
CA ALA A 84 2.28 -5.38 2.94
C ALA A 84 2.73 -4.79 4.28
N THR A 85 3.50 -5.57 5.05
CA THR A 85 4.08 -5.17 6.33
C THR A 85 5.57 -4.84 6.25
N ALA A 86 6.16 -4.92 5.04
CA ALA A 86 7.57 -4.62 4.79
C ALA A 86 7.77 -4.29 3.30
N PRO A 87 8.88 -3.57 2.93
CA PRO A 87 9.15 -3.18 1.55
C PRO A 87 9.19 -4.33 0.54
N GLN A 88 9.64 -5.51 0.97
CA GLN A 88 9.70 -6.72 0.14
C GLN A 88 8.40 -7.53 0.10
N GLY A 89 7.38 -7.14 0.87
CA GLY A 89 6.08 -7.80 0.89
C GLY A 89 5.29 -7.57 -0.40
N GLU A 90 4.65 -8.62 -0.92
CA GLU A 90 3.82 -8.54 -2.13
C GLU A 90 2.60 -7.64 -1.93
N GLY A 91 2.03 -7.61 -0.70
CA GLY A 91 0.79 -6.91 -0.38
C GLY A 91 -0.46 -7.62 -0.89
N GLY A 92 -1.57 -6.90 -0.89
CA GLY A 92 -2.83 -7.36 -1.43
C GLY A 92 -2.92 -7.24 -2.95
N TYR A 93 -3.83 -8.02 -3.54
CA TYR A 93 -4.15 -7.98 -4.96
C TYR A 93 -5.54 -7.39 -5.15
N TYR A 94 -5.67 -6.36 -5.96
CA TYR A 94 -6.92 -5.63 -6.14
C TYR A 94 -7.27 -5.54 -7.62
N ALA A 95 -8.54 -5.73 -7.96
CA ALA A 95 -9.03 -5.37 -9.29
C ALA A 95 -9.18 -3.83 -9.38
N TRP A 96 -8.99 -3.27 -10.55
CA TRP A 96 -8.95 -1.82 -10.70
C TRP A 96 -10.28 -1.15 -10.30
N GLY A 97 -10.22 -0.22 -9.36
CA GLY A 97 -11.40 0.44 -8.78
C GLY A 97 -12.13 -0.37 -7.71
N GLU A 98 -11.57 -1.51 -7.29
CA GLU A 98 -12.01 -2.26 -6.11
C GLU A 98 -11.03 -2.06 -4.96
N THR A 99 -11.54 -2.06 -3.74
CA THR A 99 -10.75 -1.78 -2.54
C THR A 99 -10.61 -2.97 -1.60
N ASP A 100 -11.20 -4.09 -1.95
CA ASP A 100 -11.15 -5.34 -1.20
C ASP A 100 -10.55 -6.45 -2.08
N GLU A 101 -9.79 -7.35 -1.44
CA GLU A 101 -9.31 -8.57 -2.09
C GLU A 101 -10.46 -9.57 -2.27
N LYS A 102 -10.31 -10.49 -3.22
CA LYS A 102 -11.30 -11.52 -3.51
C LYS A 102 -10.64 -12.82 -3.97
N ASP A 103 -11.41 -13.91 -3.98
CA ASP A 103 -10.91 -15.24 -4.34
C ASP A 103 -10.81 -15.45 -5.87
N VAL A 104 -11.65 -14.73 -6.65
CA VAL A 104 -11.75 -14.89 -8.10
C VAL A 104 -11.66 -13.55 -8.81
N TYR A 105 -10.76 -13.45 -9.78
CA TYR A 105 -10.49 -12.26 -10.59
C TYR A 105 -10.85 -12.57 -12.04
N ASP A 106 -12.11 -12.35 -12.39
CA ASP A 106 -12.65 -12.46 -13.73
C ASP A 106 -13.75 -11.43 -13.97
N TRP A 107 -14.25 -11.32 -15.19
CA TRP A 107 -15.31 -10.35 -15.51
C TRP A 107 -16.60 -10.56 -14.72
N THR A 108 -16.93 -11.80 -14.37
CA THR A 108 -18.17 -12.11 -13.63
C THR A 108 -18.09 -11.72 -12.15
N ALA A 109 -16.87 -11.78 -11.57
CA ALA A 109 -16.59 -11.38 -10.19
C ALA A 109 -16.18 -9.90 -10.07
N TYR A 110 -15.94 -9.21 -11.18
CA TYR A 110 -15.55 -7.80 -11.18
C TYR A 110 -16.78 -6.91 -10.95
N ILE A 111 -16.89 -6.33 -9.74
CA ILE A 111 -18.08 -5.58 -9.32
C ILE A 111 -18.25 -4.23 -10.03
N ARG A 112 -17.27 -3.79 -10.84
CA ARG A 112 -17.34 -2.58 -11.68
C ARG A 112 -17.73 -2.87 -13.12
N SER A 113 -18.23 -4.09 -13.38
CA SER A 113 -18.83 -4.46 -14.66
C SER A 113 -20.15 -5.20 -14.44
N GLY A 114 -20.91 -5.38 -15.51
CA GLY A 114 -22.09 -6.24 -15.51
C GLY A 114 -21.79 -7.70 -15.87
N GLY A 115 -20.52 -8.12 -15.72
CA GLY A 115 -20.06 -9.48 -16.00
C GLY A 115 -19.32 -9.66 -17.32
N THR A 116 -19.16 -8.59 -18.12
CA THR A 116 -18.40 -8.59 -19.39
C THR A 116 -17.57 -7.32 -19.53
N GLU A 117 -16.60 -7.32 -20.45
CA GLU A 117 -15.76 -6.17 -20.74
C GLU A 117 -16.57 -4.95 -21.23
N GLU A 118 -17.58 -5.18 -22.06
CA GLU A 118 -18.41 -4.11 -22.64
C GLU A 118 -19.34 -3.45 -21.62
N SER A 119 -19.49 -4.05 -20.43
CA SER A 119 -20.37 -3.55 -19.38
C SER A 119 -19.64 -2.82 -18.26
N CYS A 120 -18.37 -2.44 -18.48
CA CYS A 120 -17.57 -1.72 -17.49
C CYS A 120 -18.16 -0.36 -17.13
N GLN A 121 -18.22 -0.10 -15.81
CA GLN A 121 -18.63 1.21 -15.30
C GLN A 121 -17.57 2.27 -15.61
N ASN A 122 -18.01 3.44 -16.02
CA ASN A 122 -17.14 4.61 -16.11
C ASN A 122 -16.85 5.14 -14.70
N LEU A 123 -15.62 4.97 -14.24
CA LEU A 123 -15.14 5.47 -12.93
C LEU A 123 -14.39 6.80 -13.04
N GLY A 124 -14.29 7.36 -14.26
CA GLY A 124 -13.49 8.52 -14.61
C GLY A 124 -12.13 8.14 -15.18
N ALA A 125 -11.45 9.09 -15.81
CA ALA A 125 -10.15 8.88 -16.44
C ALA A 125 -9.03 8.56 -15.44
N ASN A 126 -9.18 8.96 -14.18
CA ASN A 126 -8.25 8.67 -13.11
C ASN A 126 -9.00 8.49 -11.78
N ILE A 127 -8.79 7.36 -11.12
CA ILE A 127 -9.39 7.04 -9.82
C ILE A 127 -8.51 7.40 -8.63
N SER A 128 -7.28 7.87 -8.85
CA SER A 128 -6.34 8.25 -7.78
C SER A 128 -6.99 9.26 -6.83
N GLY A 129 -6.98 8.97 -5.54
CA GLY A 129 -7.54 9.83 -4.50
C GLY A 129 -9.07 9.80 -4.39
N THR A 130 -9.77 8.94 -5.14
CA THR A 130 -11.23 8.78 -5.08
C THR A 130 -11.64 7.62 -4.17
N GLN A 131 -12.95 7.40 -4.02
CA GLN A 131 -13.50 6.24 -3.29
C GLN A 131 -13.14 4.88 -3.94
N TYR A 132 -12.66 4.87 -5.16
CA TYR A 132 -12.27 3.69 -5.93
C TYR A 132 -10.77 3.37 -5.79
N ASP A 133 -10.04 4.20 -5.09
CA ASP A 133 -8.61 4.08 -4.86
C ASP A 133 -8.33 3.31 -3.55
N VAL A 134 -7.77 2.12 -3.68
CA VAL A 134 -7.46 1.26 -2.52
C VAL A 134 -6.43 1.89 -1.58
N ALA A 135 -5.45 2.63 -2.10
CA ALA A 135 -4.46 3.31 -1.25
C ALA A 135 -5.12 4.40 -0.39
N THR A 136 -5.98 5.22 -0.99
CA THR A 136 -6.77 6.22 -0.27
C THR A 136 -7.72 5.55 0.74
N LYS A 137 -8.36 4.43 0.37
CA LYS A 137 -9.28 3.71 1.24
C LYS A 137 -8.58 3.11 2.46
N MET A 138 -7.42 2.50 2.26
CA MET A 138 -6.71 1.76 3.31
C MET A 138 -5.81 2.64 4.16
N TRP A 139 -5.18 3.67 3.59
CA TRP A 139 -4.16 4.50 4.24
C TRP A 139 -4.59 5.95 4.45
N GLY A 140 -5.79 6.32 4.01
CA GLY A 140 -6.35 7.66 4.19
C GLY A 140 -5.94 8.64 3.10
N ASN A 141 -6.48 9.86 3.23
CA ASN A 141 -6.45 10.87 2.15
C ASN A 141 -5.08 11.45 1.80
N SER A 142 -4.03 11.14 2.57
CA SER A 142 -2.65 11.55 2.26
C SER A 142 -1.98 10.65 1.20
N TRP A 143 -2.60 9.53 0.88
CA TRP A 143 -2.10 8.52 -0.04
C TRP A 143 -3.06 8.26 -1.19
N GLN A 144 -2.50 7.88 -2.31
CA GLN A 144 -3.26 7.51 -3.49
C GLN A 144 -2.49 6.51 -4.38
N MET A 145 -3.21 5.86 -5.28
CA MET A 145 -2.60 5.14 -6.40
C MET A 145 -1.80 6.12 -7.25
N PRO A 146 -0.62 5.73 -7.77
CA PRO A 146 0.11 6.58 -8.73
C PRO A 146 -0.69 6.75 -10.01
N SER A 147 -0.59 7.90 -10.67
CA SER A 147 -1.08 8.04 -12.04
C SER A 147 -0.15 7.35 -13.05
N SER A 148 -0.61 7.17 -14.28
CA SER A 148 0.23 6.65 -15.39
C SER A 148 1.45 7.54 -15.63
N GLU A 149 1.30 8.86 -15.50
CA GLU A 149 2.37 9.84 -15.65
C GLU A 149 3.42 9.68 -14.54
N GLN A 150 2.99 9.44 -13.29
CA GLN A 150 3.91 9.20 -12.17
C GLN A 150 4.66 7.88 -12.31
N ILE A 151 3.99 6.82 -12.81
CA ILE A 151 4.68 5.56 -13.16
C ILE A 151 5.67 5.78 -14.30
N LYS A 152 5.27 6.52 -15.34
CA LYS A 152 6.16 6.84 -16.46
C LYS A 152 7.36 7.64 -15.98
N GLU A 153 7.14 8.63 -15.12
CA GLU A 153 8.23 9.42 -14.53
C GLU A 153 9.20 8.53 -13.73
N LEU A 154 8.69 7.59 -12.93
CA LEU A 154 9.49 6.61 -12.18
C LEU A 154 10.39 5.80 -13.14
N VAL A 155 9.81 5.26 -14.21
CA VAL A 155 10.56 4.45 -15.20
C VAL A 155 11.58 5.27 -15.97
N ASP A 156 11.24 6.50 -16.35
CA ASP A 156 12.09 7.35 -17.20
C ASP A 156 13.26 7.98 -16.42
N ASN A 157 13.13 8.21 -15.10
CA ASN A 157 14.09 8.97 -14.32
C ASN A 157 14.88 8.15 -13.29
N CYS A 158 14.49 6.89 -13.05
CA CYS A 158 15.22 6.03 -12.12
C CYS A 158 16.12 5.03 -12.83
N THR A 159 17.25 4.72 -12.21
CA THR A 159 18.03 3.53 -12.56
C THR A 159 17.31 2.29 -12.03
N CYS A 160 17.09 1.31 -12.91
CA CYS A 160 16.38 0.07 -12.58
C CYS A 160 17.39 -1.06 -12.38
N GLU A 161 17.37 -1.70 -11.21
CA GLU A 161 18.24 -2.83 -10.89
C GLU A 161 17.38 -4.04 -10.47
N TRP A 162 17.58 -5.17 -11.15
CA TRP A 162 16.97 -6.43 -10.74
C TRP A 162 17.77 -7.05 -9.60
N VAL A 163 17.17 -7.12 -8.42
CA VAL A 163 17.86 -7.57 -7.20
C VAL A 163 17.04 -8.57 -6.40
N GLU A 164 17.69 -9.24 -5.46
CA GLU A 164 17.05 -9.92 -4.35
C GLU A 164 17.21 -9.03 -3.10
N TYR A 165 16.09 -8.59 -2.54
CA TYR A 165 16.02 -7.72 -1.37
C TYR A 165 15.24 -8.42 -0.25
N ASN A 166 15.92 -8.69 0.88
CA ASN A 166 15.37 -9.41 2.03
C ASN A 166 14.61 -10.71 1.65
N GLY A 167 15.19 -11.50 0.72
CA GLY A 167 14.65 -12.78 0.27
C GLY A 167 13.57 -12.70 -0.82
N ALA A 168 13.17 -11.50 -1.26
CA ALA A 168 12.25 -11.32 -2.39
C ALA A 168 13.00 -10.82 -3.63
N LYS A 169 12.70 -11.39 -4.78
CA LYS A 169 13.18 -10.88 -6.07
C LYS A 169 12.28 -9.76 -6.56
N GLY A 170 12.87 -8.74 -7.19
CA GLY A 170 12.12 -7.61 -7.70
C GLY A 170 13.01 -6.56 -8.33
N MET A 171 12.40 -5.41 -8.59
CA MET A 171 13.05 -4.25 -9.18
C MET A 171 13.30 -3.18 -8.12
N LYS A 172 14.56 -2.75 -8.01
CA LYS A 172 14.96 -1.57 -7.27
C LYS A 172 15.01 -0.38 -8.22
N PHE A 173 14.19 0.62 -7.95
CA PHE A 173 14.17 1.90 -8.66
C PHE A 173 14.98 2.90 -7.86
N ILE A 174 16.11 3.34 -8.39
CA ILE A 174 17.04 4.29 -7.75
C ILE A 174 16.85 5.64 -8.41
N GLY A 175 16.40 6.62 -7.65
CA GLY A 175 16.15 7.96 -8.13
C GLY A 175 17.40 8.82 -8.27
N PRO A 176 17.28 10.03 -8.88
CA PRO A 176 18.39 10.95 -9.08
C PRO A 176 19.13 11.41 -7.81
N ASN A 177 18.49 11.31 -6.65
CA ASN A 177 19.08 11.66 -5.35
C ASN A 177 19.64 10.46 -4.56
N ASP A 178 19.84 9.31 -5.23
CA ASP A 178 20.25 8.02 -4.65
C ASP A 178 19.21 7.37 -3.70
N GLY A 179 18.06 8.00 -3.48
CA GLY A 179 16.91 7.37 -2.81
C GLY A 179 16.37 6.22 -3.66
N PHE A 180 15.82 5.19 -3.02
CA PHE A 180 15.28 4.07 -3.77
C PHE A 180 14.00 3.50 -3.18
N ILE A 181 13.20 2.89 -4.05
CA ILE A 181 12.13 1.97 -3.66
C ILE A 181 12.40 0.58 -4.24
N PHE A 182 11.95 -0.46 -3.54
CA PHE A 182 11.97 -1.83 -4.04
C PHE A 182 10.55 -2.31 -4.30
N LEU A 183 10.28 -2.80 -5.50
CA LEU A 183 9.01 -3.40 -5.89
C LEU A 183 9.20 -4.91 -6.08
N PRO A 184 8.59 -5.77 -5.24
CA PRO A 184 8.68 -7.21 -5.43
C PRO A 184 8.03 -7.66 -6.73
N ALA A 185 8.59 -8.74 -7.33
CA ALA A 185 8.06 -9.38 -8.53
C ALA A 185 6.87 -10.29 -8.17
N ALA A 186 5.78 -9.66 -7.75
CA ALA A 186 4.62 -10.29 -7.10
C ALA A 186 3.71 -11.05 -8.08
N GLY A 187 3.84 -10.83 -9.40
CA GLY A 187 2.89 -11.37 -10.37
C GLY A 187 1.54 -10.65 -10.34
N TYR A 188 0.51 -11.34 -10.83
CA TYR A 188 -0.88 -10.86 -10.83
C TYR A 188 -1.86 -12.03 -10.66
N ARG A 189 -3.10 -11.75 -10.25
CA ARG A 189 -4.17 -12.74 -10.16
C ARG A 189 -5.09 -12.68 -11.38
N ASP A 190 -5.43 -13.89 -11.87
CA ASP A 190 -6.42 -14.13 -12.94
C ASP A 190 -7.20 -15.39 -12.57
N GLY A 191 -8.52 -15.32 -12.61
CA GLY A 191 -9.37 -16.31 -11.96
C GLY A 191 -9.01 -16.48 -10.48
N SER A 192 -8.84 -17.70 -10.03
CA SER A 192 -8.38 -18.05 -8.67
C SER A 192 -6.88 -18.25 -8.56
N ASN A 193 -6.12 -18.02 -9.62
CA ASN A 193 -4.69 -18.34 -9.68
C ASN A 193 -3.81 -17.09 -9.61
N LEU A 194 -2.58 -17.29 -9.13
CA LEU A 194 -1.51 -16.31 -9.17
C LEU A 194 -0.55 -16.65 -10.30
N PHE A 195 -0.39 -15.74 -11.25
CA PHE A 195 0.42 -15.88 -12.44
C PHE A 195 1.70 -15.06 -12.39
N SER A 196 2.66 -15.42 -13.25
CA SER A 196 3.87 -14.66 -13.57
C SER A 196 4.68 -14.21 -12.34
N ARG A 197 4.76 -15.04 -11.29
CA ARG A 197 5.76 -14.87 -10.24
C ARG A 197 7.15 -14.81 -10.86
N GLY A 198 7.87 -13.71 -10.56
CA GLY A 198 9.13 -13.38 -11.22
C GLY A 198 9.02 -12.20 -12.18
N SER A 199 7.84 -11.57 -12.25
CA SER A 199 7.59 -10.27 -12.88
C SER A 199 6.74 -9.41 -11.97
N GLY A 200 6.85 -8.10 -12.05
CA GLY A 200 6.02 -7.14 -11.32
C GLY A 200 4.91 -6.60 -12.19
N TYR A 201 3.73 -6.50 -11.62
CA TYR A 201 2.54 -5.89 -12.19
C TYR A 201 1.93 -4.99 -11.13
N TYR A 202 1.77 -3.72 -11.40
CA TYR A 202 1.32 -2.75 -10.42
C TYR A 202 0.34 -1.77 -11.04
N TRP A 203 -0.84 -1.63 -10.44
CA TRP A 203 -1.84 -0.69 -10.93
C TRP A 203 -1.38 0.77 -10.86
N SER A 204 -1.74 1.54 -11.89
CA SER A 204 -1.95 2.98 -11.78
C SER A 204 -3.43 3.28 -11.53
N GLY A 205 -3.74 4.50 -11.10
CA GLY A 205 -5.12 4.98 -11.02
C GLY A 205 -5.68 5.44 -12.36
N THR A 206 -4.92 5.41 -13.45
CA THR A 206 -5.31 5.98 -14.76
C THR A 206 -5.93 4.92 -15.64
N GLN A 207 -7.15 5.19 -16.14
CA GLN A 207 -7.82 4.35 -17.12
C GLN A 207 -7.09 4.41 -18.47
N TYR A 208 -7.05 3.29 -19.19
CA TYR A 208 -6.52 3.27 -20.56
C TYR A 208 -7.51 3.97 -21.51
N SER A 209 -7.00 4.91 -22.32
CA SER A 209 -7.86 5.80 -23.11
C SER A 209 -8.51 5.13 -24.32
N SER A 210 -7.94 4.03 -24.82
CA SER A 210 -8.45 3.34 -26.01
C SER A 210 -9.53 2.29 -25.71
N TYR A 211 -9.48 1.72 -24.49
CA TYR A 211 -10.43 0.70 -24.05
C TYR A 211 -10.85 0.97 -22.61
N ASP A 212 -12.12 1.19 -22.36
CA ASP A 212 -12.66 1.54 -21.04
C ASP A 212 -12.66 0.36 -20.06
N TYR A 213 -12.49 -0.86 -20.56
CA TYR A 213 -12.28 -2.06 -19.75
C TYR A 213 -10.82 -2.29 -19.34
N CYS A 214 -9.87 -1.46 -19.80
CA CYS A 214 -8.45 -1.52 -19.42
C CYS A 214 -8.03 -0.33 -18.56
N ALA A 215 -6.96 -0.51 -17.78
CA ALA A 215 -6.27 0.54 -17.06
C ALA A 215 -4.75 0.38 -17.19
N TYR A 216 -4.03 1.50 -17.05
CA TYR A 216 -2.57 1.46 -17.06
C TYR A 216 -2.01 0.82 -15.79
N GLY A 217 -0.91 0.10 -15.96
CA GLY A 217 -0.07 -0.44 -14.89
C GLY A 217 1.40 -0.45 -15.26
N LEU A 218 2.25 -0.58 -14.25
CA LEU A 218 3.66 -0.83 -14.42
C LEU A 218 3.88 -2.33 -14.62
N PHE A 219 4.60 -2.68 -15.67
CA PHE A 219 5.19 -4.01 -15.86
C PHE A 219 6.70 -3.94 -15.72
N PHE A 220 7.28 -4.91 -15.04
CA PHE A 220 8.72 -5.12 -15.07
C PHE A 220 9.11 -6.60 -14.90
N ASN A 221 10.29 -6.94 -15.42
CA ASN A 221 11.01 -8.17 -15.17
C ASN A 221 12.53 -7.85 -15.14
N SER A 222 13.39 -8.88 -15.14
CA SER A 222 14.84 -8.69 -15.09
C SER A 222 15.45 -7.93 -16.28
N GLY A 223 14.69 -7.66 -17.33
CA GLY A 223 15.21 -7.02 -18.56
C GLY A 223 14.51 -5.74 -18.97
N ILE A 224 13.33 -5.44 -18.42
CA ILE A 224 12.50 -4.31 -18.85
C ILE A 224 11.63 -3.77 -17.72
N SER A 225 11.36 -2.46 -17.77
CA SER A 225 10.31 -1.77 -16.99
C SER A 225 9.56 -0.84 -17.92
N ILE A 226 8.24 -1.01 -18.02
CA ILE A 226 7.38 -0.23 -18.93
C ILE A 226 6.00 0.05 -18.32
N LEU A 227 5.37 1.11 -18.78
CA LEU A 227 3.94 1.33 -18.61
C LEU A 227 3.19 0.48 -19.65
N TYR A 228 2.19 -0.28 -19.22
CA TYR A 228 1.37 -1.13 -20.08
C TYR A 228 -0.10 -1.07 -19.65
N ASP A 229 -1.03 -1.58 -20.46
CA ASP A 229 -2.46 -1.65 -20.16
C ASP A 229 -2.86 -3.10 -19.82
N TYR A 230 -3.85 -3.21 -18.93
CA TYR A 230 -4.35 -4.49 -18.41
C TYR A 230 -5.85 -4.44 -18.22
N ASP A 231 -6.49 -5.58 -18.38
CA ASP A 231 -7.90 -5.76 -18.07
C ASP A 231 -8.18 -5.43 -16.60
N ARG A 232 -9.20 -4.59 -16.35
CA ARG A 232 -9.50 -4.04 -15.03
C ARG A 232 -9.89 -5.08 -13.98
N TYR A 233 -10.34 -6.29 -14.40
CA TYR A 233 -10.67 -7.37 -13.47
C TYR A 233 -9.44 -8.05 -12.86
N LEU A 234 -8.28 -7.96 -13.47
CA LEU A 234 -7.05 -8.60 -12.96
C LEU A 234 -6.69 -8.08 -11.57
N GLY A 235 -6.25 -8.97 -10.71
CA GLY A 235 -5.75 -8.59 -9.39
C GLY A 235 -4.28 -8.21 -9.44
N GLN A 236 -3.95 -6.94 -9.18
CA GLN A 236 -2.56 -6.46 -9.13
C GLN A 236 -2.29 -5.72 -7.81
N PRO A 237 -1.04 -5.76 -7.30
CA PRO A 237 -0.60 -4.91 -6.21
C PRO A 237 -0.66 -3.42 -6.53
N VAL A 238 -0.65 -2.61 -5.46
CA VAL A 238 -0.58 -1.16 -5.53
C VAL A 238 0.59 -0.67 -4.69
N ARG A 239 1.48 0.13 -5.27
CA ARG A 239 2.49 0.92 -4.58
C ARG A 239 2.01 2.37 -4.52
N PRO A 240 1.61 2.88 -3.34
CA PRO A 240 1.07 4.23 -3.21
C PRO A 240 2.10 5.33 -3.42
N VAL A 241 1.57 6.51 -3.77
CA VAL A 241 2.29 7.80 -3.72
C VAL A 241 1.59 8.74 -2.76
N ALA A 242 2.34 9.68 -2.18
CA ALA A 242 1.77 10.76 -1.38
C ALA A 242 1.13 11.83 -2.28
N LYS A 243 0.08 12.46 -1.73
CA LYS A 243 -0.58 13.63 -2.33
C LYS A 243 0.21 14.90 -2.08
#